data_093801ed271b926150b0438ec3652466
#
_entry.id   093801ed271b926150b0438ec3652466
#
_cell.length_a   1.000
_cell.length_b   1.000
_cell.length_c   1.000
_cell.angle_alpha   90.00
_cell.angle_beta   90.00
_cell.angle_gamma   90.00
#
_symmetry.space_group_name_H-M   'P 1'
#
loop_
_entity.id
_entity.type
_entity.pdbx_description
1 polymer ?
#
loop_
_entity_poly.entity_id
_entity_poly.type
_entity_poly.pdbx_seq_one_letter_code
_entity_poly.pdbx_strand_id
1 'polypeptide(L)'
;MQKITYKLRRKVKQNYSIELLEEYENVNFYSIRMAGEELTELESFFEKFPEGSEYDDDIDIIISWIDKIAERGALERYFRPEGHYGDGVGVIPIEVGNKLRLYCLRLSDKILVFGNGDIKDSKSWQESEALAPYVKLLIDTSRFIASRIKDGTIVLVDKEIVGDLNFTRYEKE
;
A
#
# COMPACT_ATOMS: atom_id res chain seq x y z
N MET A 1 -16.12 -23.25 -25.68
CA MET A 1 -14.66 -23.39 -25.48
C MET A 1 -13.90 -22.13 -25.87
N GLN A 2 -14.10 -21.56 -27.03
CA GLN A 2 -13.43 -20.30 -27.46
C GLN A 2 -13.74 -19.09 -26.55
N LYS A 3 -14.96 -18.97 -26.03
CA LYS A 3 -15.37 -17.87 -25.13
C LYS A 3 -14.67 -17.92 -23.76
N ILE A 4 -14.35 -19.11 -23.25
CA ILE A 4 -13.66 -19.28 -21.97
C ILE A 4 -12.18 -18.95 -22.13
N THR A 5 -11.56 -19.42 -23.21
CA THR A 5 -10.15 -19.14 -23.52
C THR A 5 -9.92 -17.65 -23.76
N TYR A 6 -10.88 -16.99 -24.41
CA TYR A 6 -10.86 -15.55 -24.65
C TYR A 6 -10.97 -14.74 -23.35
N LYS A 7 -11.85 -15.14 -22.44
CA LYS A 7 -11.97 -14.49 -21.12
C LYS A 7 -10.73 -14.70 -20.24
N LEU A 8 -10.08 -15.86 -20.32
CA LEU A 8 -8.84 -16.13 -19.59
C LEU A 8 -7.66 -15.33 -20.14
N ARG A 9 -7.65 -15.02 -21.43
CA ARG A 9 -6.62 -14.20 -22.06
C ARG A 9 -6.77 -12.70 -21.79
N ARG A 10 -7.90 -12.24 -21.25
CA ARG A 10 -8.15 -10.85 -20.86
C ARG A 10 -7.68 -10.49 -19.47
N LYS A 11 -6.76 -11.25 -18.90
CA LYS A 11 -6.09 -10.85 -17.66
C LYS A 11 -5.07 -9.76 -18.00
N VAL A 12 -5.22 -8.61 -17.38
CA VAL A 12 -4.25 -7.52 -17.51
C VAL A 12 -3.05 -7.82 -16.63
N LYS A 13 -1.88 -7.92 -17.26
CA LYS A 13 -0.61 -8.12 -16.56
C LYS A 13 -0.16 -6.78 -15.99
N GLN A 14 0.11 -6.74 -14.69
CA GLN A 14 0.68 -5.59 -14.02
C GLN A 14 2.04 -5.95 -13.44
N ASN A 15 3.07 -5.21 -13.84
CA ASN A 15 4.39 -5.28 -13.25
C ASN A 15 4.57 -4.10 -12.31
N TYR A 16 5.23 -4.31 -11.19
CA TYR A 16 5.52 -3.25 -10.24
C TYR A 16 6.71 -3.63 -9.37
N SER A 17 7.23 -2.67 -8.64
CA SER A 17 8.34 -2.86 -7.71
C SER A 17 8.06 -2.18 -6.39
N ILE A 18 8.76 -2.63 -5.35
CA ILE A 18 8.83 -1.95 -4.06
C ILE A 18 10.15 -1.20 -4.01
N GLU A 19 10.09 0.09 -3.70
CA GLU A 19 11.26 0.98 -3.65
C GLU A 19 11.39 1.62 -2.28
N LEU A 20 12.64 1.77 -1.81
CA LEU A 20 12.94 2.51 -0.60
C LEU A 20 12.73 4.01 -0.85
N LEU A 21 11.95 4.66 0.01
CA LEU A 21 11.71 6.09 -0.04
C LEU A 21 12.60 6.85 0.93
N GLU A 22 12.61 6.42 2.19
CA GLU A 22 13.28 7.15 3.27
C GLU A 22 13.72 6.19 4.36
N GLU A 23 14.89 6.45 4.94
CA GLU A 23 15.41 5.69 6.08
C GLU A 23 15.35 6.56 7.33
N TYR A 24 14.76 6.02 8.40
CA TYR A 24 14.70 6.64 9.73
C TYR A 24 15.38 5.72 10.75
N GLU A 25 15.62 6.23 11.93
CA GLU A 25 16.25 5.43 12.99
C GLU A 25 15.45 4.18 13.34
N ASN A 26 14.13 4.32 13.42
CA ASN A 26 13.25 3.24 13.89
C ASN A 26 12.46 2.53 12.79
N VAL A 27 12.46 3.04 11.57
CA VAL A 27 11.67 2.47 10.46
C VAL A 27 12.23 2.91 9.12
N ASN A 28 12.12 2.04 8.13
CA ASN A 28 12.29 2.42 6.72
C ASN A 28 10.92 2.51 6.05
N PHE A 29 10.76 3.54 5.24
CA PHE A 29 9.58 3.73 4.39
C PHE A 29 9.89 3.27 2.97
N TYR A 30 9.03 2.42 2.48
CA TYR A 30 9.01 1.95 1.09
C TYR A 30 7.69 2.38 0.44
N SER A 31 7.63 2.35 -0.87
CA SER A 31 6.37 2.45 -1.60
C SER A 31 6.40 1.59 -2.85
N ILE A 32 5.25 1.40 -3.45
CA ILE A 32 5.09 0.66 -4.69
C ILE A 32 5.19 1.64 -5.86
N ARG A 33 5.93 1.23 -6.89
CA ARG A 33 5.94 1.91 -8.20
C ARG A 33 5.39 0.96 -9.25
N MET A 34 4.28 1.33 -9.87
CA MET A 34 3.75 0.59 -11.02
C MET A 34 4.66 0.81 -12.23
N ALA A 35 4.88 -0.24 -13.02
CA ALA A 35 5.73 -0.16 -14.21
C ALA A 35 5.25 0.93 -15.18
N GLY A 36 6.18 1.76 -15.64
CA GLY A 36 5.87 2.88 -16.54
C GLY A 36 5.41 4.16 -15.86
N GLU A 37 5.22 4.15 -14.54
CA GLU A 37 4.81 5.34 -13.78
C GLU A 37 6.03 6.09 -13.24
N GLU A 38 5.99 7.43 -13.32
CA GLU A 38 7.04 8.28 -12.75
C GLU A 38 6.97 8.38 -11.23
N LEU A 39 5.75 8.28 -10.68
CA LEU A 39 5.48 8.43 -9.26
C LEU A 39 5.27 7.09 -8.60
N THR A 40 5.72 6.96 -7.36
CA THR A 40 5.31 5.88 -6.48
C THR A 40 3.84 6.06 -6.09
N GLU A 41 3.23 5.02 -5.55
CA GLU A 41 1.85 5.08 -5.09
C GLU A 41 1.63 6.16 -4.03
N LEU A 42 2.58 6.34 -3.10
CA LEU A 42 2.51 7.39 -2.09
C LEU A 42 2.56 8.79 -2.71
N GLU A 43 3.49 9.02 -3.62
CA GLU A 43 3.60 10.30 -4.33
C GLU A 43 2.33 10.59 -5.14
N SER A 44 1.79 9.58 -5.80
CA SER A 44 0.53 9.68 -6.54
C SER A 44 -0.64 10.07 -5.63
N PHE A 45 -0.70 9.50 -4.42
CA PHE A 45 -1.71 9.87 -3.44
C PHE A 45 -1.65 11.36 -3.11
N PHE A 46 -0.47 11.89 -2.78
CA PHE A 46 -0.32 13.31 -2.45
C PHE A 46 -0.57 14.23 -3.64
N GLU A 47 -0.23 13.81 -4.85
CA GLU A 47 -0.51 14.60 -6.06
C GLU A 47 -2.01 14.79 -6.30
N LYS A 48 -2.84 13.83 -5.91
CA LYS A 48 -4.30 13.97 -6.02
C LYS A 48 -4.89 15.04 -5.11
N PHE A 49 -4.18 15.38 -4.03
CA PHE A 49 -4.67 16.32 -3.02
C PHE A 49 -3.65 17.44 -2.80
N PRO A 50 -3.47 18.32 -3.80
CA PRO A 50 -2.48 19.38 -3.71
C PRO A 50 -2.84 20.40 -2.64
N GLU A 51 -1.84 21.14 -2.19
CA GLU A 51 -2.02 22.24 -1.23
C GLU A 51 -3.06 23.24 -1.76
N GLY A 52 -3.96 23.68 -0.87
CA GLY A 52 -5.07 24.55 -1.21
C GLY A 52 -6.36 23.83 -1.61
N SER A 53 -6.37 22.48 -1.63
CA SER A 53 -7.58 21.71 -1.88
C SER A 53 -8.51 21.73 -0.66
N GLU A 54 -9.76 21.31 -0.86
CA GLU A 54 -10.72 21.16 0.24
C GLU A 54 -10.32 20.08 1.26
N TYR A 55 -9.29 19.27 0.95
CA TYR A 55 -8.81 18.17 1.79
C TYR A 55 -7.55 18.51 2.58
N ASP A 56 -7.15 19.79 2.66
CA ASP A 56 -5.94 20.20 3.36
C ASP A 56 -5.88 19.71 4.82
N ASP A 57 -6.99 19.86 5.55
CA ASP A 57 -7.05 19.40 6.94
C ASP A 57 -6.92 17.89 7.05
N ASP A 58 -7.53 17.14 6.13
CA ASP A 58 -7.44 15.69 6.09
C ASP A 58 -6.02 15.23 5.76
N ILE A 59 -5.36 15.91 4.84
CA ILE A 59 -3.97 15.64 4.47
C ILE A 59 -3.02 15.96 5.64
N ASP A 60 -3.22 17.06 6.33
CA ASP A 60 -2.39 17.44 7.49
C ASP A 60 -2.44 16.38 8.59
N ILE A 61 -3.62 15.78 8.81
CA ILE A 61 -3.77 14.68 9.77
C ILE A 61 -2.98 13.45 9.31
N ILE A 62 -3.06 13.09 8.03
CA ILE A 62 -2.30 11.97 7.47
C ILE A 62 -0.80 12.22 7.60
N ILE A 63 -0.33 13.42 7.26
CA ILE A 63 1.09 13.80 7.39
C ILE A 63 1.53 13.68 8.86
N SER A 64 0.71 14.11 9.80
CA SER A 64 1.04 14.00 11.22
C SER A 64 1.21 12.55 11.67
N TRP A 65 0.42 11.62 11.12
CA TRP A 65 0.59 10.19 11.37
C TRP A 65 1.87 9.64 10.73
N ILE A 66 2.18 10.06 9.51
CA ILE A 66 3.43 9.67 8.84
C ILE A 66 4.63 10.13 9.65
N ASP A 67 4.62 11.38 10.14
CA ASP A 67 5.69 11.93 10.97
C ASP A 67 5.85 11.15 12.29
N LYS A 68 4.74 10.79 12.92
CA LYS A 68 4.74 10.00 14.15
C LYS A 68 5.32 8.60 13.93
N ILE A 69 4.97 7.97 12.81
CA ILE A 69 5.50 6.67 12.43
C ILE A 69 7.00 6.78 12.12
N ALA A 70 7.42 7.82 11.40
CA ALA A 70 8.84 8.08 11.11
C ALA A 70 9.66 8.19 12.39
N GLU A 71 9.14 8.85 13.42
CA GLU A 71 9.81 9.03 14.70
C GLU A 71 9.82 7.77 15.57
N ARG A 72 8.70 7.04 15.61
CA ARG A 72 8.47 5.98 16.62
C ARG A 72 8.51 4.56 16.07
N GLY A 73 8.43 4.41 14.75
CA GLY A 73 8.27 3.12 14.09
C GLY A 73 6.82 2.86 13.68
N ALA A 74 6.66 1.85 12.83
CA ALA A 74 5.37 1.45 12.29
C ALA A 74 4.66 0.49 13.27
N LEU A 75 4.24 1.03 14.42
CA LEU A 75 3.60 0.22 15.46
C LEU A 75 2.21 -0.23 15.01
N GLU A 76 1.86 -1.47 15.29
CA GLU A 76 0.59 -2.06 14.87
C GLU A 76 -0.62 -1.22 15.27
N ARG A 77 -0.61 -0.62 16.45
CA ARG A 77 -1.71 0.21 16.97
C ARG A 77 -1.95 1.50 16.21
N TYR A 78 -1.03 1.91 15.32
CA TYR A 78 -1.19 3.12 14.52
C TYR A 78 -2.04 2.90 13.27
N PHE A 79 -2.37 1.65 12.95
CA PHE A 79 -3.10 1.27 11.74
C PHE A 79 -4.41 0.62 12.10
N ARG A 80 -5.44 0.92 11.32
CA ARG A 80 -6.69 0.16 11.37
C ARG A 80 -6.59 -0.97 10.34
N PRO A 81 -6.77 -2.24 10.76
CA PRO A 81 -6.73 -3.37 9.81
C PRO A 81 -7.80 -3.25 8.74
N GLU A 82 -7.43 -3.45 7.49
CA GLU A 82 -8.34 -3.34 6.33
C GLU A 82 -8.28 -4.55 5.39
N GLY A 83 -7.18 -5.29 5.40
CA GLY A 83 -7.04 -6.50 4.60
C GLY A 83 -7.60 -7.73 5.31
N HIS A 84 -7.04 -8.88 5.00
CA HIS A 84 -7.35 -10.13 5.68
C HIS A 84 -6.53 -10.25 6.96
N TYR A 85 -7.03 -11.02 7.92
CA TYR A 85 -6.35 -11.21 9.20
C TYR A 85 -4.88 -11.64 8.98
N GLY A 86 -3.97 -10.91 9.58
CA GLY A 86 -2.54 -11.23 9.57
C GLY A 86 -1.77 -10.82 8.31
N ASP A 87 -2.39 -10.18 7.32
CA ASP A 87 -1.70 -9.77 6.09
C ASP A 87 -0.95 -8.43 6.21
N GLY A 88 -1.15 -7.70 7.30
CA GLY A 88 -0.49 -6.42 7.54
C GLY A 88 -1.05 -5.24 6.77
N VAL A 89 -2.09 -5.42 5.98
CA VAL A 89 -2.74 -4.32 5.25
C VAL A 89 -3.58 -3.49 6.21
N GLY A 90 -3.27 -2.23 6.32
CA GLY A 90 -3.93 -1.29 7.20
C GLY A 90 -4.13 0.06 6.56
N VAL A 91 -4.80 0.94 7.27
CA VAL A 91 -5.13 2.27 6.79
C VAL A 91 -4.76 3.32 7.83
N ILE A 92 -4.31 4.46 7.36
CA ILE A 92 -4.18 5.67 8.16
C ILE A 92 -5.06 6.78 7.56
N PRO A 93 -5.62 7.70 8.37
CA PRO A 93 -5.50 7.73 9.83
C PRO A 93 -6.36 6.65 10.51
N ILE A 94 -6.01 6.33 11.76
CA ILE A 94 -6.78 5.37 12.56
C ILE A 94 -8.12 5.95 13.01
N GLU A 95 -8.20 7.27 13.15
CA GLU A 95 -9.42 7.97 13.56
C GLU A 95 -10.52 7.86 12.50
N VAL A 96 -11.75 7.76 13.00
CA VAL A 96 -12.96 7.76 12.17
C VAL A 96 -13.37 9.22 11.92
N GLY A 97 -13.53 9.65 10.72
CA GLY A 97 -13.98 11.02 10.41
C GLY A 97 -13.10 11.77 9.43
N ASN A 98 -11.89 11.29 9.17
CA ASN A 98 -11.09 11.79 8.06
C ASN A 98 -11.74 11.35 6.76
N LYS A 99 -11.83 12.25 5.79
CA LYS A 99 -12.43 11.98 4.48
C LYS A 99 -11.54 11.14 3.57
N LEU A 100 -10.25 11.08 3.87
CA LEU A 100 -9.26 10.38 3.08
C LEU A 100 -8.82 9.09 3.76
N ARG A 101 -8.38 8.13 2.95
CA ARG A 101 -7.79 6.88 3.41
C ARG A 101 -6.50 6.63 2.64
N LEU A 102 -5.40 6.45 3.36
CA LEU A 102 -4.12 6.03 2.79
C LEU A 102 -3.82 4.62 3.28
N TYR A 103 -3.68 3.69 2.33
CA TYR A 103 -3.45 2.28 2.65
C TYR A 103 -1.97 1.96 2.69
N CYS A 104 -1.61 1.09 3.63
CA CYS A 104 -0.24 0.69 3.91
C CYS A 104 -0.15 -0.82 4.09
N LEU A 105 1.03 -1.34 3.83
CA LEU A 105 1.40 -2.71 4.17
C LEU A 105 2.50 -2.67 5.24
N ARG A 106 2.15 -3.07 6.46
CA ARG A 106 3.07 -3.12 7.58
C ARG A 106 3.69 -4.52 7.65
N LEU A 107 4.98 -4.61 7.42
CA LEU A 107 5.70 -5.88 7.50
C LEU A 107 6.26 -6.13 8.90
N SER A 108 6.59 -5.07 9.63
CA SER A 108 7.03 -5.09 11.02
C SER A 108 6.95 -3.68 11.59
N ASP A 109 7.31 -3.50 12.86
CA ASP A 109 7.46 -2.15 13.43
C ASP A 109 8.50 -1.31 12.69
N LYS A 110 9.41 -1.96 11.97
CA LYS A 110 10.56 -1.32 11.33
C LYS A 110 10.44 -1.17 9.82
N ILE A 111 9.44 -1.76 9.19
CA ILE A 111 9.28 -1.80 7.73
C ILE A 111 7.84 -1.48 7.35
N LEU A 112 7.65 -0.36 6.68
CA LEU A 112 6.34 0.07 6.20
C LEU A 112 6.39 0.32 4.69
N VAL A 113 5.45 -0.30 3.96
CA VAL A 113 5.27 -0.09 2.52
C VAL A 113 4.00 0.72 2.32
N PHE A 114 4.14 1.91 1.75
CA PHE A 114 2.98 2.74 1.42
C PHE A 114 2.37 2.31 0.09
N GLY A 115 1.06 2.15 0.09
CA GLY A 115 0.27 2.08 -1.12
C GLY A 115 -0.28 3.46 -1.48
N ASN A 116 -1.43 3.45 -2.11
CA ASN A 116 -2.17 4.65 -2.49
C ASN A 116 -3.44 4.74 -1.65
N GLY A 117 -4.24 5.70 -1.94
CA GLY A 117 -5.51 5.91 -1.28
C GLY A 117 -6.37 6.90 -2.04
N ASP A 118 -7.50 7.23 -1.47
CA ASP A 118 -8.44 8.19 -2.07
C ASP A 118 -9.48 8.61 -1.04
N ILE A 119 -10.50 9.28 -1.51
CA ILE A 119 -11.63 9.73 -0.70
C ILE A 119 -12.44 8.50 -0.26
N LYS A 120 -12.82 8.49 1.02
CA LYS A 120 -13.74 7.48 1.53
C LYS A 120 -15.15 7.79 1.06
N ASP A 121 -15.67 7.00 0.15
CA ASP A 121 -16.96 7.18 -0.50
C ASP A 121 -18.01 6.12 -0.16
N SER A 122 -17.66 5.14 0.69
CA SER A 122 -18.52 4.02 1.05
C SER A 122 -18.23 3.51 2.46
N LYS A 123 -19.06 2.61 2.97
CA LYS A 123 -18.89 2.03 4.32
C LYS A 123 -17.66 1.13 4.41
N SER A 124 -17.32 0.44 3.32
CA SER A 124 -16.17 -0.44 3.26
C SER A 124 -15.41 -0.23 1.95
N TRP A 125 -14.12 -0.58 1.95
CA TRP A 125 -13.31 -0.48 0.75
C TRP A 125 -13.80 -1.42 -0.37
N GLN A 126 -14.43 -2.56 0.00
CA GLN A 126 -14.94 -3.52 -0.97
C GLN A 126 -16.03 -2.94 -1.87
N GLU A 127 -16.81 -2.00 -1.33
CA GLU A 127 -17.88 -1.32 -2.05
C GLU A 127 -17.40 -0.14 -2.88
N SER A 128 -16.15 0.31 -2.67
CA SER A 128 -15.59 1.49 -3.31
C SER A 128 -14.84 1.14 -4.58
N GLU A 129 -15.25 1.70 -5.72
CA GLU A 129 -14.51 1.59 -6.98
C GLU A 129 -13.15 2.29 -6.89
N ALA A 130 -13.06 3.38 -6.12
CA ALA A 130 -11.83 4.15 -5.96
C ALA A 130 -10.84 3.45 -5.04
N LEU A 131 -11.29 2.88 -3.92
CA LEU A 131 -10.43 2.33 -2.87
C LEU A 131 -10.05 0.86 -3.08
N ALA A 132 -10.98 0.07 -3.61
CA ALA A 132 -10.77 -1.38 -3.76
C ALA A 132 -9.49 -1.76 -4.52
N PRO A 133 -9.12 -1.11 -5.63
CA PRO A 133 -7.90 -1.45 -6.34
C PRO A 133 -6.64 -1.30 -5.49
N TYR A 134 -6.59 -0.26 -4.65
CA TYR A 134 -5.42 0.01 -3.79
C TYR A 134 -5.26 -1.03 -2.69
N VAL A 135 -6.37 -1.42 -2.07
CA VAL A 135 -6.35 -2.46 -1.02
C VAL A 135 -5.99 -3.82 -1.62
N LYS A 136 -6.58 -4.18 -2.76
CA LYS A 136 -6.30 -5.46 -3.45
C LYS A 136 -4.83 -5.58 -3.84
N LEU A 137 -4.22 -4.49 -4.33
CA LEU A 137 -2.80 -4.47 -4.66
C LEU A 137 -1.94 -4.82 -3.44
N LEU A 138 -2.23 -4.24 -2.29
CA LEU A 138 -1.49 -4.51 -1.06
C LEU A 138 -1.74 -5.92 -0.52
N ILE A 139 -2.96 -6.44 -0.63
CA ILE A 139 -3.26 -7.83 -0.26
C ILE A 139 -2.44 -8.80 -1.12
N ASP A 140 -2.42 -8.60 -2.43
CA ASP A 140 -1.62 -9.43 -3.34
C ASP A 140 -0.13 -9.32 -3.03
N THR A 141 0.37 -8.10 -2.79
CA THR A 141 1.76 -7.84 -2.45
C THR A 141 2.15 -8.54 -1.14
N SER A 142 1.28 -8.49 -0.13
CA SER A 142 1.50 -9.21 1.13
C SER A 142 1.67 -10.71 0.91
N ARG A 143 0.82 -11.31 0.09
CA ARG A 143 0.92 -12.74 -0.25
C ARG A 143 2.22 -13.08 -0.99
N PHE A 144 2.61 -12.24 -1.95
CA PHE A 144 3.85 -12.44 -2.70
C PHE A 144 5.07 -12.36 -1.78
N ILE A 145 5.11 -11.37 -0.88
CA ILE A 145 6.20 -11.22 0.08
C ILE A 145 6.26 -12.44 1.02
N ALA A 146 5.12 -12.86 1.57
CA ALA A 146 5.06 -14.03 2.44
C ALA A 146 5.59 -15.28 1.74
N SER A 147 5.19 -15.51 0.47
CA SER A 147 5.67 -16.62 -0.34
C SER A 147 7.18 -16.55 -0.59
N ARG A 148 7.71 -15.37 -0.88
CA ARG A 148 9.15 -15.15 -1.13
C ARG A 148 9.98 -15.25 0.14
N ILE A 149 9.43 -14.88 1.29
CA ILE A 149 10.09 -15.10 2.59
C ILE A 149 10.19 -16.61 2.85
N LYS A 150 9.12 -17.35 2.58
CA LYS A 150 9.09 -18.79 2.78
C LYS A 150 10.10 -19.53 1.89
N ASP A 151 10.28 -19.12 0.64
CA ASP A 151 11.22 -19.76 -0.29
C ASP A 151 12.64 -19.17 -0.24
N GLY A 152 12.86 -18.14 0.59
CA GLY A 152 14.18 -17.50 0.76
C GLY A 152 14.53 -16.45 -0.28
N THR A 153 13.63 -16.12 -1.20
CA THR A 153 13.85 -15.06 -2.20
C THR A 153 13.86 -13.65 -1.59
N ILE A 154 13.13 -13.47 -0.50
CA ILE A 154 13.12 -12.24 0.31
C ILE A 154 13.48 -12.61 1.75
N VAL A 155 14.31 -11.75 2.36
CA VAL A 155 14.63 -11.78 3.79
C VAL A 155 14.40 -10.40 4.37
N LEU A 156 13.72 -10.33 5.51
CA LEU A 156 13.60 -9.08 6.27
C LEU A 156 14.76 -9.01 7.25
N VAL A 157 15.60 -7.97 7.13
CA VAL A 157 16.77 -7.77 7.98
C VAL A 157 16.66 -6.39 8.59
N ASP A 158 16.37 -6.34 9.90
CA ASP A 158 16.13 -5.09 10.63
C ASP A 158 15.07 -4.22 9.92
N LYS A 159 15.47 -3.10 9.33
CA LYS A 159 14.58 -2.18 8.61
C LYS A 159 14.52 -2.43 7.10
N GLU A 160 15.24 -3.45 6.60
CA GLU A 160 15.41 -3.67 5.17
C GLU A 160 14.63 -4.89 4.66
N ILE A 161 14.09 -4.73 3.47
CA ILE A 161 13.58 -5.84 2.67
C ILE A 161 14.68 -6.22 1.68
N VAL A 162 15.29 -7.37 1.87
CA VAL A 162 16.42 -7.83 1.04
C VAL A 162 15.96 -8.93 0.10
N GLY A 163 16.18 -8.77 -1.19
CA GLY A 163 15.86 -9.76 -2.18
C GLY A 163 15.19 -9.19 -3.43
N ASP A 164 14.40 -10.01 -4.10
CA ASP A 164 13.69 -9.61 -5.31
C ASP A 164 12.43 -8.83 -4.97
N LEU A 165 12.44 -7.54 -5.29
CA LEU A 165 11.35 -6.60 -5.03
C LEU A 165 10.56 -6.24 -6.30
N ASN A 166 10.70 -7.03 -7.35
CA ASN A 166 9.93 -6.91 -8.58
C ASN A 166 8.81 -7.95 -8.58
N PHE A 167 7.60 -7.50 -8.91
CA PHE A 167 6.40 -8.32 -8.83
C PHE A 167 5.61 -8.26 -10.11
N THR A 168 4.87 -9.32 -10.38
CA THR A 168 3.91 -9.39 -11.47
C THR A 168 2.60 -9.94 -10.92
N ARG A 169 1.52 -9.24 -11.20
CA ARG A 169 0.18 -9.70 -10.87
C ARG A 169 -0.71 -9.65 -12.09
N TYR A 170 -1.81 -10.40 -12.04
CA TYR A 170 -2.80 -10.42 -13.11
C TYR A 170 -4.14 -9.98 -12.55
N GLU A 171 -4.75 -8.97 -13.17
CA GLU A 171 -6.11 -8.55 -12.86
C GLU A 171 -7.06 -9.02 -13.94
N LYS A 172 -8.30 -9.33 -13.53
CA LYS A 172 -9.39 -9.51 -14.49
C LYS A 172 -9.92 -8.15 -14.90
N GLU A 173 -10.10 -7.96 -16.21
CA GLU A 173 -10.84 -6.82 -16.72
C GLU A 173 -12.28 -6.78 -16.19
#